data_ff4e9c4ef2cbd90f96b16418289eaca6
#
_entry.id   ff4e9c4ef2cbd90f96b16418289eaca6
#
_cell.length_a   1.000
_cell.length_b   1.000
_cell.length_c   1.000
_cell.angle_alpha   90.00
_cell.angle_beta   90.00
_cell.angle_gamma   90.00
#
_symmetry.space_group_name_H-M   'P 1'
#
loop_
_entity.id
_entity.type
_entity.pdbx_description
1 polymer ?
#
loop_
_entity_poly.entity_id
_entity_poly.type
_entity_poly.pdbx_seq_one_letter_code
_entity_poly.pdbx_strand_id
1 'polypeptide(L)'
;MKKIALISANNYQDPYPIYPIGISYIATYLKEKMPDWQLDIFDFNLGGHDDLALFCQRGNYDYIGVSLRNVDDTNYYQQYCFVDHYREVMHTIRENSRAVVLMGGSGFSVFPDVIFNELGPDWGIQGEGEESICKLISALEKHEDPTGIDGLVYRKADGTVGINEHKQYISSLAFHVEPDTAHYYFDKSGMLNIQTKRGCPYGCIYCSYPNIEGPRMRLLDPASVVENIKELYYSK
;
A
#
# COMPACT_ATOMS: atom_id res chain seq x y z
N MET A 1 14.93 2.80 -18.57
CA MET A 1 13.50 2.81 -18.17
C MET A 1 13.49 2.61 -16.67
N LYS A 2 12.83 3.49 -15.95
CA LYS A 2 12.71 3.42 -14.47
C LYS A 2 11.74 2.30 -14.08
N LYS A 3 12.00 1.69 -12.93
CA LYS A 3 11.23 0.53 -12.47
C LYS A 3 10.76 0.71 -11.04
N ILE A 4 9.50 0.42 -10.79
CA ILE A 4 8.92 0.38 -9.45
C ILE A 4 8.29 -0.99 -9.21
N ALA A 5 8.52 -1.54 -8.01
CA ALA A 5 7.78 -2.69 -7.49
C ALA A 5 6.78 -2.25 -6.43
N LEU A 6 5.62 -2.88 -6.39
CA LEU A 6 4.69 -2.79 -5.28
C LEU A 6 4.58 -4.17 -4.61
N ILE A 7 4.74 -4.20 -3.29
CA ILE A 7 4.70 -5.43 -2.50
C ILE A 7 3.49 -5.40 -1.58
N SER A 8 2.55 -6.33 -1.79
CA SER A 8 1.51 -6.67 -0.81
C SER A 8 2.15 -7.57 0.24
N ALA A 9 2.52 -6.98 1.38
CA ALA A 9 3.24 -7.72 2.43
C ALA A 9 2.31 -8.54 3.35
N ASN A 10 1.00 -8.52 3.10
CA ASN A 10 0.04 -9.28 3.88
C ASN A 10 0.08 -10.77 3.50
N ASN A 11 0.35 -11.64 4.48
CA ASN A 11 0.35 -13.09 4.34
C ASN A 11 -0.76 -13.78 5.14
N TYR A 12 -1.70 -13.02 5.71
CA TYR A 12 -2.78 -13.56 6.54
C TYR A 12 -3.90 -14.13 5.68
N GLN A 13 -4.23 -15.40 5.92
CA GLN A 13 -5.17 -16.18 5.12
C GLN A 13 -6.40 -16.69 5.90
N ASP A 14 -6.52 -16.34 7.17
CA ASP A 14 -7.63 -16.81 8.00
C ASP A 14 -8.71 -15.72 8.16
N PRO A 15 -10.00 -16.02 7.95
CA PRO A 15 -10.60 -17.26 7.43
C PRO A 15 -10.38 -17.46 5.92
N TYR A 16 -9.94 -16.45 5.22
CA TYR A 16 -9.56 -16.46 3.79
C TYR A 16 -8.69 -15.25 3.46
N PRO A 17 -7.83 -15.34 2.44
CA PRO A 17 -7.01 -14.20 2.00
C PRO A 17 -7.90 -13.10 1.40
N ILE A 18 -7.53 -11.85 1.64
CA ILE A 18 -8.28 -10.69 1.14
C ILE A 18 -7.49 -10.00 0.03
N TYR A 19 -8.14 -9.84 -1.12
CA TYR A 19 -7.59 -9.17 -2.28
C TYR A 19 -7.00 -7.78 -1.93
N PRO A 20 -5.74 -7.48 -2.34
CA PRO A 20 -5.03 -6.27 -1.94
C PRO A 20 -5.48 -5.04 -2.75
N ILE A 21 -6.73 -4.63 -2.61
CA ILE A 21 -7.35 -3.55 -3.38
C ILE A 21 -6.57 -2.22 -3.32
N GLY A 22 -5.93 -1.92 -2.17
CA GLY A 22 -5.09 -0.72 -2.02
C GLY A 22 -3.90 -0.71 -2.98
N ILE A 23 -3.24 -1.86 -3.16
CA ILE A 23 -2.17 -2.02 -4.16
C ILE A 23 -2.69 -1.79 -5.58
N SER A 24 -3.88 -2.30 -5.90
CA SER A 24 -4.48 -2.13 -7.23
C SER A 24 -4.78 -0.67 -7.54
N TYR A 25 -5.27 0.11 -6.57
CA TYR A 25 -5.47 1.55 -6.74
C TYR A 25 -4.14 2.28 -6.96
N ILE A 26 -3.13 2.00 -6.14
CA ILE A 26 -1.79 2.60 -6.28
C ILE A 26 -1.18 2.24 -7.65
N ALA A 27 -1.25 0.96 -8.03
CA ALA A 27 -0.71 0.47 -9.31
C ALA A 27 -1.38 1.14 -10.51
N THR A 28 -2.72 1.23 -10.48
CA THR A 28 -3.49 1.88 -11.55
C THR A 28 -3.13 3.36 -11.68
N TYR A 29 -3.05 4.06 -10.53
CA TYR A 29 -2.69 5.48 -10.51
C TYR A 29 -1.26 5.73 -11.01
N LEU A 30 -0.30 4.88 -10.60
CA LEU A 30 1.08 4.95 -11.08
C LEU A 30 1.18 4.70 -12.59
N LYS A 31 0.49 3.67 -13.12
CA LYS A 31 0.45 3.38 -14.57
C LYS A 31 -0.11 4.58 -15.36
N GLU A 32 -1.12 5.26 -14.81
CA GLU A 32 -1.70 6.47 -15.44
C GLU A 32 -0.75 7.68 -15.41
N LYS A 33 -0.13 7.97 -14.25
CA LYS A 33 0.70 9.18 -14.05
C LYS A 33 2.15 9.01 -14.49
N MET A 34 2.64 7.79 -14.56
CA MET A 34 4.02 7.43 -14.92
C MET A 34 4.04 6.32 -15.99
N PRO A 35 3.44 6.55 -17.19
CA PRO A 35 3.25 5.50 -18.19
C PRO A 35 4.56 4.94 -18.76
N ASP A 36 5.66 5.69 -18.67
CA ASP A 36 6.99 5.27 -19.15
C ASP A 36 7.76 4.40 -18.13
N TRP A 37 7.15 4.14 -16.95
CA TRP A 37 7.77 3.33 -15.92
C TRP A 37 7.28 1.87 -16.01
N GLN A 38 8.20 0.94 -15.79
CA GLN A 38 7.82 -0.45 -15.57
C GLN A 38 7.31 -0.58 -14.12
N LEU A 39 6.14 -1.19 -13.96
CA LEU A 39 5.55 -1.49 -12.66
C LEU A 39 5.28 -2.98 -12.55
N ASP A 40 5.86 -3.60 -11.51
CA ASP A 40 5.67 -5.00 -11.16
C ASP A 40 5.03 -5.11 -9.77
N ILE A 41 4.24 -6.16 -9.54
CA ILE A 41 3.57 -6.41 -8.26
C ILE A 41 4.02 -7.75 -7.71
N PHE A 42 4.33 -7.78 -6.41
CA PHE A 42 4.56 -9.00 -5.64
C PHE A 42 3.50 -9.13 -4.54
N ASP A 43 2.93 -10.32 -4.39
CA ASP A 43 1.92 -10.59 -3.36
C ASP A 43 2.33 -11.80 -2.53
N PHE A 44 2.46 -11.62 -1.21
CA PHE A 44 2.84 -12.68 -0.27
C PHE A 44 1.81 -13.80 -0.15
N ASN A 45 0.58 -13.61 -0.56
CA ASN A 45 -0.40 -14.69 -0.65
C ASN A 45 -0.16 -15.61 -1.87
N LEU A 46 0.64 -15.14 -2.85
CA LEU A 46 0.99 -15.88 -4.06
C LEU A 46 2.43 -16.39 -4.06
N GLY A 47 3.30 -15.84 -3.19
CA GLY A 47 4.71 -16.22 -3.09
C GLY A 47 5.25 -16.08 -1.68
N GLY A 48 6.44 -16.66 -1.42
CA GLY A 48 7.13 -16.62 -0.13
C GLY A 48 8.36 -15.68 -0.10
N HIS A 49 9.13 -15.76 0.98
CA HIS A 49 10.36 -14.95 1.14
C HIS A 49 11.43 -15.25 0.08
N ASP A 50 11.58 -16.52 -0.30
CA ASP A 50 12.53 -16.91 -1.36
C ASP A 50 12.12 -16.33 -2.72
N ASP A 51 10.82 -16.31 -3.02
CA ASP A 51 10.28 -15.71 -4.22
C ASP A 51 10.46 -14.20 -4.22
N LEU A 52 10.30 -13.53 -3.05
CA LEU A 52 10.57 -12.11 -2.89
C LEU A 52 12.05 -11.78 -3.15
N ALA A 53 12.98 -12.59 -2.63
CA ALA A 53 14.40 -12.41 -2.86
C ALA A 53 14.72 -12.46 -4.36
N LEU A 54 14.23 -13.48 -5.06
CA LEU A 54 14.39 -13.62 -6.50
C LEU A 54 13.73 -12.47 -7.28
N PHE A 55 12.55 -12.03 -6.86
CA PHE A 55 11.83 -10.91 -7.45
C PHE A 55 12.66 -9.61 -7.35
N CYS A 56 13.20 -9.31 -6.17
CA CYS A 56 14.05 -8.15 -5.95
C CYS A 56 15.34 -8.20 -6.77
N GLN A 57 16.04 -9.35 -6.81
CA GLN A 57 17.28 -9.53 -7.55
C GLN A 57 17.09 -9.37 -9.07
N ARG A 58 16.03 -9.96 -9.62
CA ARG A 58 15.75 -9.94 -11.07
C ARG A 58 15.19 -8.62 -11.55
N GLY A 59 14.41 -7.95 -10.71
CA GLY A 59 13.72 -6.72 -11.09
C GLY A 59 14.64 -5.53 -11.27
N ASN A 60 15.70 -5.42 -10.43
CA ASN A 60 16.59 -4.26 -10.39
C ASN A 60 15.81 -2.94 -10.34
N TYR A 61 14.94 -2.83 -9.32
CA TYR A 61 14.03 -1.71 -9.13
C TYR A 61 14.73 -0.44 -8.65
N ASP A 62 14.26 0.72 -9.10
CA ASP A 62 14.65 2.04 -8.56
C ASP A 62 13.89 2.32 -7.25
N TYR A 63 12.62 1.90 -7.18
CA TYR A 63 11.75 2.08 -6.03
C TYR A 63 11.00 0.78 -5.70
N ILE A 64 10.78 0.55 -4.40
CA ILE A 64 9.95 -0.54 -3.91
C ILE A 64 8.95 0.04 -2.90
N GLY A 65 7.64 -0.04 -3.22
CA GLY A 65 6.56 0.31 -2.32
C GLY A 65 6.06 -0.92 -1.56
N VAL A 66 6.11 -0.89 -0.23
CA VAL A 66 5.64 -1.98 0.64
C VAL A 66 4.35 -1.56 1.32
N SER A 67 3.29 -2.33 1.12
CA SER A 67 1.98 -2.10 1.73
C SER A 67 1.74 -3.04 2.90
N LEU A 68 1.59 -2.45 4.10
CA LEU A 68 1.21 -3.14 5.32
C LEU A 68 -0.30 -2.98 5.55
N ARG A 69 -1.03 -4.10 5.54
CA ARG A 69 -2.48 -4.08 5.74
C ARG A 69 -2.86 -4.14 7.21
N ASN A 70 -2.30 -5.08 7.96
CA ASN A 70 -2.62 -5.36 9.36
C ASN A 70 -1.38 -5.20 10.23
N VAL A 71 -1.54 -4.79 11.49
CA VAL A 71 -0.49 -4.84 12.51
C VAL A 71 -0.62 -6.13 13.33
N ASP A 72 -1.88 -6.53 13.59
CA ASP A 72 -2.23 -7.77 14.28
C ASP A 72 -3.48 -8.41 13.64
N ASP A 73 -3.87 -9.59 14.13
CA ASP A 73 -5.07 -10.32 13.70
C ASP A 73 -6.32 -9.98 14.51
N THR A 74 -6.22 -9.05 15.47
CA THR A 74 -7.30 -8.66 16.38
C THR A 74 -7.92 -9.82 17.19
N ASN A 75 -7.25 -10.97 17.26
CA ASN A 75 -7.74 -12.14 17.99
C ASN A 75 -7.46 -11.99 19.48
N TYR A 76 -8.51 -12.03 20.30
CA TYR A 76 -8.39 -11.86 21.74
C TYR A 76 -7.66 -13.02 22.45
N TYR A 77 -7.82 -14.25 21.96
CA TYR A 77 -7.29 -15.44 22.64
C TYR A 77 -5.86 -15.78 22.21
N GLN A 78 -5.52 -15.52 20.97
CA GLN A 78 -4.20 -15.84 20.41
C GLN A 78 -3.82 -14.73 19.46
N GLN A 79 -3.21 -13.67 19.99
CA GLN A 79 -2.77 -12.53 19.19
C GLN A 79 -1.58 -12.90 18.31
N TYR A 80 -1.72 -12.65 17.02
CA TYR A 80 -0.63 -12.72 16.07
C TYR A 80 -0.23 -11.31 15.65
N CYS A 81 1.05 -10.96 15.90
CA CYS A 81 1.62 -9.67 15.49
C CYS A 81 2.38 -9.84 14.18
N PHE A 82 2.01 -9.09 13.16
CA PHE A 82 2.64 -9.19 11.83
C PHE A 82 3.96 -8.43 11.72
N VAL A 83 4.38 -7.67 12.73
CA VAL A 83 5.60 -6.85 12.68
C VAL A 83 6.86 -7.69 12.45
N ASP A 84 6.95 -8.89 13.04
CA ASP A 84 8.07 -9.78 12.80
C ASP A 84 8.18 -10.22 11.34
N HIS A 85 7.06 -10.59 10.74
CA HIS A 85 6.99 -10.89 9.30
C HIS A 85 7.43 -9.68 8.47
N TYR A 86 7.00 -8.47 8.81
CA TYR A 86 7.41 -7.26 8.08
C TYR A 86 8.90 -6.94 8.23
N ARG A 87 9.52 -7.26 9.39
CA ARG A 87 10.98 -7.18 9.54
C ARG A 87 11.70 -8.12 8.57
N GLU A 88 11.23 -9.35 8.44
CA GLU A 88 11.78 -10.32 7.48
C GLU A 88 11.60 -9.85 6.04
N VAL A 89 10.45 -9.27 5.68
CA VAL A 89 10.22 -8.67 4.36
C VAL A 89 11.23 -7.55 4.09
N MET A 90 11.39 -6.62 5.04
CA MET A 90 12.33 -5.50 4.90
C MET A 90 13.77 -5.98 4.82
N HIS A 91 14.15 -6.97 5.64
CA HIS A 91 15.47 -7.59 5.57
C HIS A 91 15.73 -8.22 4.20
N THR A 92 14.79 -9.02 3.70
CA THR A 92 14.88 -9.64 2.37
C THR A 92 15.05 -8.59 1.27
N ILE A 93 14.27 -7.50 1.31
CA ILE A 93 14.39 -6.40 0.33
C ILE A 93 15.78 -5.76 0.40
N ARG A 94 16.25 -5.41 1.60
CA ARG A 94 17.54 -4.71 1.78
C ARG A 94 18.74 -5.58 1.39
N GLU A 95 18.69 -6.89 1.56
CA GLU A 95 19.75 -7.81 1.12
C GLU A 95 19.78 -8.00 -0.40
N ASN A 96 18.64 -7.89 -1.07
CA ASN A 96 18.50 -8.27 -2.47
C ASN A 96 18.24 -7.10 -3.43
N SER A 97 18.12 -5.87 -2.91
CA SER A 97 17.89 -4.66 -3.71
C SER A 97 18.54 -3.42 -3.10
N ARG A 98 18.89 -2.47 -3.98
CA ARG A 98 19.34 -1.12 -3.61
C ARG A 98 18.25 -0.06 -3.84
N ALA A 99 17.03 -0.48 -4.12
CA ALA A 99 15.91 0.41 -4.37
C ALA A 99 15.63 1.31 -3.16
N VAL A 100 15.12 2.50 -3.43
CA VAL A 100 14.50 3.34 -2.38
C VAL A 100 13.21 2.66 -1.93
N VAL A 101 13.10 2.40 -0.62
CA VAL A 101 11.94 1.68 -0.05
C VAL A 101 10.94 2.67 0.51
N LEU A 102 9.73 2.61 -0.03
CA LEU A 102 8.58 3.38 0.38
C LEU A 102 7.62 2.47 1.16
N MET A 103 7.01 2.95 2.23
CA MET A 103 6.10 2.14 3.04
C MET A 103 4.77 2.85 3.23
N GLY A 104 3.68 2.08 3.19
CA GLY A 104 2.33 2.60 3.39
C GLY A 104 1.33 1.50 3.71
N GLY A 105 0.06 1.79 3.48
CA GLY A 105 -1.05 0.89 3.75
C GLY A 105 -1.76 1.18 5.08
N SER A 106 -2.91 0.52 5.29
CA SER A 106 -3.76 0.79 6.47
C SER A 106 -3.08 0.48 7.79
N GLY A 107 -2.34 -0.62 7.89
CA GLY A 107 -1.59 -0.98 9.10
C GLY A 107 -0.49 0.03 9.42
N PHE A 108 0.28 0.46 8.42
CA PHE A 108 1.27 1.52 8.58
C PHE A 108 0.62 2.82 9.05
N SER A 109 -0.53 3.19 8.50
CA SER A 109 -1.21 4.47 8.79
C SER A 109 -1.79 4.57 10.19
N VAL A 110 -1.96 3.45 10.91
CA VAL A 110 -2.43 3.45 12.31
C VAL A 110 -1.33 3.90 13.27
N PHE A 111 -0.09 3.44 13.05
CA PHE A 111 1.07 3.74 13.90
C PHE A 111 2.30 4.11 13.06
N PRO A 112 2.24 5.22 12.28
CA PRO A 112 3.24 5.49 11.26
C PRO A 112 4.64 5.76 11.81
N ASP A 113 4.76 6.47 12.94
CA ASP A 113 6.03 6.75 13.60
C ASP A 113 6.69 5.50 14.21
N VAL A 114 5.89 4.66 14.86
CA VAL A 114 6.35 3.41 15.47
C VAL A 114 6.83 2.45 14.39
N ILE A 115 6.00 2.20 13.38
CA ILE A 115 6.32 1.27 12.29
C ILE A 115 7.49 1.79 11.45
N PHE A 116 7.55 3.11 11.19
CA PHE A 116 8.67 3.74 10.48
C PHE A 116 9.99 3.55 11.21
N ASN A 117 10.02 3.74 12.54
CA ASN A 117 11.21 3.52 13.35
C ASN A 117 11.61 2.04 13.41
N GLU A 118 10.64 1.15 13.52
CA GLU A 118 10.85 -0.28 13.68
C GLU A 118 11.36 -0.95 12.40
N LEU A 119 10.76 -0.61 11.26
CA LEU A 119 11.03 -1.27 9.98
C LEU A 119 12.05 -0.54 9.10
N GLY A 120 12.33 0.73 9.35
CA GLY A 120 13.38 1.51 8.69
C GLY A 120 13.21 1.68 7.18
N PRO A 121 12.03 2.02 6.64
CA PRO A 121 11.93 2.41 5.24
C PRO A 121 12.66 3.74 5.00
N ASP A 122 12.93 4.09 3.74
CA ASP A 122 13.51 5.40 3.41
C ASP A 122 12.45 6.50 3.55
N TRP A 123 11.20 6.19 3.15
CA TRP A 123 10.06 7.10 3.24
C TRP A 123 8.78 6.33 3.58
N GLY A 124 7.83 6.99 4.24
CA GLY A 124 6.51 6.45 4.52
C GLY A 124 5.40 7.35 3.99
N ILE A 125 4.21 6.77 3.76
CA ILE A 125 3.00 7.51 3.40
C ILE A 125 1.87 7.04 4.30
N GLN A 126 1.36 7.96 5.13
CA GLN A 126 0.19 7.76 5.97
C GLN A 126 -1.07 8.14 5.18
N GLY A 127 -2.12 7.32 5.26
CA GLY A 127 -3.40 7.60 4.59
C GLY A 127 -3.44 7.17 3.13
N GLU A 128 -4.11 7.96 2.30
CA GLU A 128 -4.22 7.70 0.86
C GLU A 128 -2.88 7.96 0.15
N GLY A 129 -2.40 6.95 -0.55
CA GLY A 129 -1.05 6.97 -1.11
C GLY A 129 -0.95 7.36 -2.58
N GLU A 130 -2.05 7.35 -3.33
CA GLU A 130 -2.04 7.41 -4.79
C GLU A 130 -1.33 8.66 -5.32
N GLU A 131 -1.72 9.83 -4.82
CA GLU A 131 -1.13 11.10 -5.24
C GLU A 131 0.24 11.33 -4.58
N SER A 132 0.34 11.01 -3.29
CA SER A 132 1.55 11.24 -2.49
C SER A 132 2.75 10.43 -2.98
N ILE A 133 2.56 9.17 -3.41
CA ILE A 133 3.63 8.35 -3.97
C ILE A 133 4.18 8.93 -5.28
N CYS A 134 3.30 9.43 -6.17
CA CYS A 134 3.73 10.06 -7.41
C CYS A 134 4.50 11.36 -7.17
N LYS A 135 4.01 12.20 -6.25
CA LYS A 135 4.71 13.44 -5.85
C LYS A 135 6.07 13.14 -5.24
N LEU A 136 6.15 12.15 -4.35
CA LEU A 136 7.39 11.74 -3.70
C LEU A 136 8.41 11.27 -4.73
N ILE A 137 8.06 10.31 -5.57
CA ILE A 137 8.96 9.80 -6.62
C ILE A 137 9.41 10.94 -7.54
N SER A 138 8.48 11.81 -7.96
CA SER A 138 8.83 12.95 -8.83
C SER A 138 9.79 13.92 -8.17
N ALA A 139 9.64 14.21 -6.88
CA ALA A 139 10.55 15.07 -6.13
C ALA A 139 11.95 14.43 -5.99
N LEU A 140 12.00 13.13 -5.66
CA LEU A 140 13.27 12.39 -5.55
C LEU A 140 14.03 12.33 -6.88
N GLU A 141 13.34 12.08 -8.00
CA GLU A 141 13.95 12.07 -9.33
C GLU A 141 14.50 13.43 -9.76
N LYS A 142 13.89 14.51 -9.30
CA LYS A 142 14.34 15.88 -9.58
C LYS A 142 15.32 16.42 -8.54
N HIS A 143 15.63 15.64 -7.51
CA HIS A 143 16.44 16.08 -6.35
C HIS A 143 15.81 17.31 -5.63
N GLU A 144 14.48 17.40 -5.61
CA GLU A 144 13.71 18.40 -4.88
C GLU A 144 13.42 17.93 -3.46
N ASP A 145 13.15 18.86 -2.54
CA ASP A 145 12.78 18.54 -1.15
C ASP A 145 11.34 17.98 -1.10
N PRO A 146 11.14 16.72 -0.69
CA PRO A 146 9.81 16.13 -0.60
C PRO A 146 9.07 16.42 0.72
N THR A 147 9.70 17.09 1.70
CA THR A 147 9.19 17.19 3.07
C THR A 147 7.89 17.98 3.21
N GLY A 148 7.41 18.63 2.14
CA GLY A 148 6.10 19.30 2.08
C GLY A 148 4.94 18.45 1.56
N ILE A 149 5.16 17.19 1.22
CA ILE A 149 4.13 16.31 0.62
C ILE A 149 3.13 15.86 1.69
N ASP A 150 1.84 15.90 1.37
CA ASP A 150 0.75 15.45 2.23
C ASP A 150 0.91 13.97 2.61
N GLY A 151 0.69 13.65 3.89
CA GLY A 151 0.78 12.29 4.41
C GLY A 151 2.19 11.71 4.46
N LEU A 152 3.23 12.47 4.09
CA LEU A 152 4.60 11.96 4.11
C LEU A 152 5.09 11.69 5.54
N VAL A 153 5.73 10.55 5.72
CA VAL A 153 6.43 10.15 6.94
C VAL A 153 7.91 10.02 6.62
N TYR A 154 8.77 10.74 7.36
CA TYR A 154 10.19 10.85 7.01
C TYR A 154 11.09 11.08 8.23
N ARG A 155 12.40 10.81 8.05
CA ARG A 155 13.41 11.09 9.07
C ARG A 155 13.85 12.55 8.99
N LYS A 156 13.69 13.30 10.07
CA LYS A 156 14.20 14.67 10.18
C LYS A 156 15.70 14.68 10.43
N ALA A 157 16.33 15.85 10.24
CA ALA A 157 17.78 16.02 10.47
C ALA A 157 18.20 15.74 11.92
N ASP A 158 17.31 15.93 12.89
CA ASP A 158 17.56 15.63 14.31
C ASP A 158 17.35 14.14 14.67
N GLY A 159 17.02 13.29 13.69
CA GLY A 159 16.77 11.86 13.85
C GLY A 159 15.35 11.51 14.28
N THR A 160 14.48 12.49 14.56
CA THR A 160 13.07 12.22 14.88
C THR A 160 12.25 11.93 13.62
N VAL A 161 11.08 11.33 13.79
CA VAL A 161 10.14 11.10 12.67
C VAL A 161 9.27 12.32 12.46
N GLY A 162 9.22 12.81 11.23
CA GLY A 162 8.26 13.80 10.77
C GLY A 162 7.07 13.12 10.14
N ILE A 163 5.86 13.61 10.42
CA ILE A 163 4.60 13.16 9.83
C ILE A 163 3.85 14.40 9.36
N ASN A 164 3.55 14.45 8.08
CA ASN A 164 2.73 15.50 7.53
C ASN A 164 1.25 15.14 7.63
N GLU A 165 0.43 16.12 7.99
CA GLU A 165 -1.01 15.96 7.95
C GLU A 165 -1.48 15.72 6.51
N HIS A 166 -2.41 14.78 6.33
CA HIS A 166 -3.05 14.54 5.04
C HIS A 166 -4.21 15.53 4.85
N LYS A 167 -4.09 16.45 3.91
CA LYS A 167 -5.04 17.56 3.70
C LYS A 167 -5.90 17.39 2.47
N GLN A 168 -5.36 16.73 1.43
CA GLN A 168 -6.03 16.54 0.15
C GLN A 168 -6.36 15.07 -0.03
N TYR A 169 -7.61 14.79 -0.38
CA TYR A 169 -8.12 13.44 -0.54
C TYR A 169 -8.69 13.24 -1.93
N ILE A 170 -8.46 12.06 -2.49
CA ILE A 170 -8.92 11.70 -3.84
C ILE A 170 -10.43 11.45 -3.83
N SER A 171 -11.13 11.98 -4.84
CA SER A 171 -12.58 11.82 -5.04
C SER A 171 -12.93 10.84 -6.16
N SER A 172 -11.97 10.47 -7.00
CA SER A 172 -12.16 9.52 -8.10
C SER A 172 -11.12 8.43 -8.04
N LEU A 173 -11.54 7.19 -8.14
CA LEU A 173 -10.69 6.01 -8.11
C LEU A 173 -11.08 5.08 -9.25
N ALA A 174 -10.17 4.92 -10.19
CA ALA A 174 -10.18 3.78 -11.08
C ALA A 174 -9.23 2.72 -10.52
N PHE A 175 -9.53 1.44 -10.72
CA PHE A 175 -8.55 0.41 -10.50
C PHE A 175 -8.61 -0.66 -11.59
N HIS A 176 -7.46 -1.17 -11.89
CA HIS A 176 -7.28 -2.28 -12.79
C HIS A 176 -6.84 -3.50 -12.00
N VAL A 177 -7.36 -4.64 -12.36
CA VAL A 177 -7.12 -5.91 -11.66
C VAL A 177 -6.28 -6.82 -12.54
N GLU A 178 -5.20 -7.35 -11.98
CA GLU A 178 -4.45 -8.42 -12.66
C GLU A 178 -5.29 -9.72 -12.57
N PRO A 179 -5.69 -10.32 -13.73
CA PRO A 179 -6.65 -11.43 -13.74
C PRO A 179 -6.21 -12.64 -12.89
N ASP A 180 -4.95 -13.03 -12.97
CA ASP A 180 -4.43 -14.18 -12.22
C ASP A 180 -4.53 -13.96 -10.71
N THR A 181 -4.27 -12.72 -10.23
CA THR A 181 -4.42 -12.34 -8.83
C THR A 181 -5.88 -12.38 -8.40
N ALA A 182 -6.80 -11.80 -9.20
CA ALA A 182 -8.22 -11.83 -8.90
C ALA A 182 -8.77 -13.27 -8.81
N HIS A 183 -8.38 -14.11 -9.77
CA HIS A 183 -8.79 -15.51 -9.83
C HIS A 183 -8.36 -16.27 -8.56
N TYR A 184 -7.11 -16.14 -8.12
CA TYR A 184 -6.63 -16.76 -6.89
C TYR A 184 -7.48 -16.38 -5.68
N TYR A 185 -7.74 -15.08 -5.48
CA TYR A 185 -8.51 -14.61 -4.33
C TYR A 185 -9.98 -15.03 -4.39
N PHE A 186 -10.58 -15.02 -5.58
CA PHE A 186 -11.94 -15.49 -5.77
C PHE A 186 -12.08 -16.98 -5.49
N ASP A 187 -11.15 -17.80 -5.94
CA ASP A 187 -11.14 -19.26 -5.70
C ASP A 187 -11.00 -19.60 -4.20
N LYS A 188 -10.25 -18.80 -3.45
CA LYS A 188 -10.04 -19.02 -2.01
C LYS A 188 -11.17 -18.51 -1.14
N SER A 189 -11.82 -17.41 -1.50
CA SER A 189 -12.81 -16.72 -0.65
C SER A 189 -14.23 -16.76 -1.20
N GLY A 190 -14.44 -17.05 -2.47
CA GLY A 190 -15.72 -16.91 -3.16
C GLY A 190 -16.16 -15.46 -3.37
N MET A 191 -15.31 -14.47 -3.04
CA MET A 191 -15.65 -13.06 -3.15
C MET A 191 -14.42 -12.20 -3.50
N LEU A 192 -14.69 -11.03 -4.07
CA LEU A 192 -13.73 -9.95 -4.25
C LEU A 192 -14.30 -8.67 -3.65
N ASN A 193 -13.42 -7.86 -3.07
CA ASN A 193 -13.83 -6.62 -2.41
C ASN A 193 -13.78 -5.43 -3.38
N ILE A 194 -14.66 -4.47 -3.14
CA ILE A 194 -14.74 -3.21 -3.85
C ILE A 194 -14.93 -2.07 -2.86
N GLN A 195 -14.40 -0.91 -3.18
CA GLN A 195 -14.63 0.33 -2.44
C GLN A 195 -15.69 1.17 -3.16
N THR A 196 -16.71 1.62 -2.44
CA THR A 196 -17.76 2.52 -2.96
C THR A 196 -17.69 3.91 -2.34
N LYS A 197 -16.90 4.04 -1.28
CA LYS A 197 -16.66 5.28 -0.55
C LYS A 197 -15.31 5.26 0.12
N ARG A 198 -14.80 6.45 0.47
CA ARG A 198 -13.68 6.66 1.39
C ARG A 198 -14.05 7.68 2.47
N GLY A 199 -13.35 7.60 3.60
CA GLY A 199 -13.56 8.48 4.74
C GLY A 199 -14.83 8.21 5.54
N CYS A 200 -14.84 8.73 6.77
CA CYS A 200 -15.96 8.54 7.70
C CYS A 200 -16.09 9.76 8.64
N PRO A 201 -17.28 10.39 8.78
CA PRO A 201 -17.47 11.55 9.63
C PRO A 201 -17.69 11.21 11.10
N TYR A 202 -17.74 9.92 11.47
CA TYR A 202 -18.00 9.51 12.84
C TYR A 202 -16.74 9.51 13.69
N GLY A 203 -16.85 9.93 14.94
CA GLY A 203 -15.75 9.96 15.92
C GLY A 203 -15.78 8.76 16.87
N CYS A 204 -15.94 7.53 16.37
CA CYS A 204 -15.97 6.32 17.20
C CYS A 204 -14.62 6.13 17.90
N ILE A 205 -14.61 5.97 19.23
CA ILE A 205 -13.40 5.95 20.04
C ILE A 205 -12.45 4.77 19.75
N TYR A 206 -12.94 3.73 19.11
CA TYR A 206 -12.20 2.51 18.76
C TYR A 206 -11.76 2.45 17.30
N CYS A 207 -12.14 3.44 16.48
CA CYS A 207 -11.99 3.35 15.04
C CYS A 207 -10.92 4.31 14.51
N SER A 208 -9.91 3.76 13.86
CA SER A 208 -8.84 4.51 13.19
C SER A 208 -9.19 4.96 11.76
N TYR A 209 -10.33 4.52 11.22
CA TYR A 209 -10.70 4.74 9.83
C TYR A 209 -10.68 6.22 9.38
N PRO A 210 -11.21 7.19 10.19
CA PRO A 210 -11.12 8.61 9.84
C PRO A 210 -9.69 9.14 9.76
N ASN A 211 -8.75 8.55 10.50
CA ASN A 211 -7.33 8.93 10.46
C ASN A 211 -6.61 8.37 9.22
N ILE A 212 -7.14 7.29 8.63
CA ILE A 212 -6.56 6.63 7.45
C ILE A 212 -7.12 7.24 6.16
N GLU A 213 -8.46 7.41 6.07
CA GLU A 213 -9.12 7.85 4.85
C GLU A 213 -9.80 9.23 4.97
N GLY A 214 -9.57 9.93 6.07
CA GLY A 214 -10.10 11.27 6.33
C GLY A 214 -11.46 11.31 7.01
N PRO A 215 -11.78 12.49 7.59
CA PRO A 215 -12.96 12.69 8.44
C PRO A 215 -14.23 13.01 7.64
N ARG A 216 -14.21 12.97 6.32
CA ARG A 216 -15.37 13.27 5.46
C ARG A 216 -15.68 12.08 4.55
N MET A 217 -16.94 11.68 4.53
CA MET A 217 -17.40 10.65 3.60
C MET A 217 -17.35 11.19 2.16
N ARG A 218 -16.62 10.49 1.30
CA ARG A 218 -16.51 10.76 -0.13
C ARG A 218 -17.04 9.54 -0.88
N LEU A 219 -18.18 9.72 -1.55
CA LEU A 219 -18.77 8.66 -2.38
C LEU A 219 -18.04 8.63 -3.72
N LEU A 220 -17.72 7.44 -4.20
CA LEU A 220 -17.26 7.27 -5.57
C LEU A 220 -18.44 7.45 -6.54
N ASP A 221 -18.14 7.92 -7.74
CA ASP A 221 -19.14 8.02 -8.79
C ASP A 221 -19.75 6.64 -9.09
N PRO A 222 -21.11 6.51 -9.11
CA PRO A 222 -21.75 5.23 -9.34
C PRO A 222 -21.37 4.56 -10.66
N ALA A 223 -21.12 5.32 -11.73
CA ALA A 223 -20.70 4.75 -13.00
C ALA A 223 -19.31 4.12 -12.87
N SER A 224 -18.36 4.79 -12.20
CA SER A 224 -17.03 4.25 -11.91
C SER A 224 -17.11 2.97 -11.05
N VAL A 225 -18.02 2.94 -10.06
CA VAL A 225 -18.23 1.74 -9.24
C VAL A 225 -18.73 0.57 -10.09
N VAL A 226 -19.65 0.82 -11.02
CA VAL A 226 -20.16 -0.22 -11.94
C VAL A 226 -19.04 -0.73 -12.86
N GLU A 227 -18.19 0.15 -13.39
CA GLU A 227 -17.05 -0.30 -14.21
C GLU A 227 -16.05 -1.13 -13.39
N ASN A 228 -15.76 -0.75 -12.16
CA ASN A 228 -14.92 -1.54 -11.25
C ASN A 228 -15.54 -2.93 -10.96
N ILE A 229 -16.87 -3.02 -10.81
CA ILE A 229 -17.56 -4.31 -10.64
C ILE A 229 -17.40 -5.18 -11.90
N LYS A 230 -17.56 -4.58 -13.08
CA LYS A 230 -17.36 -5.31 -14.34
C LYS A 230 -15.93 -5.82 -14.49
N GLU A 231 -14.95 -4.97 -14.20
CA GLU A 231 -13.53 -5.34 -14.21
C GLU A 231 -13.29 -6.57 -13.34
N LEU A 232 -13.72 -6.56 -12.07
CA LEU A 232 -13.63 -7.70 -11.16
C LEU A 232 -14.39 -8.93 -11.68
N TYR A 233 -15.57 -8.75 -12.25
CA TYR A 233 -16.40 -9.84 -12.73
C TYR A 233 -15.74 -10.59 -13.90
N TYR A 234 -15.09 -9.87 -14.81
CA TYR A 234 -14.44 -10.47 -15.98
C TYR A 234 -13.00 -10.93 -15.69
N SER A 235 -12.42 -10.56 -14.55
CA SER A 235 -11.08 -10.95 -14.13
C SER A 235 -11.05 -12.16 -13.18
N LYS A 236 -12.22 -12.70 -12.79
CA LYS A 236 -12.33 -13.87 -11.90
C LYS A 236 -12.34 -15.19 -12.70
#